data_f9fef58f6321e8e09d6570a2e64adc0e
#
_entry.id   f9fef58f6321e8e09d6570a2e64adc0e
#
_cell.length_a   1.000
_cell.length_b   1.000
_cell.length_c   1.000
_cell.angle_alpha   90.00
_cell.angle_beta   90.00
_cell.angle_gamma   90.00
#
_symmetry.space_group_name_H-M   'P 1'
#
loop_
_entity.id
_entity.type
_entity.pdbx_description
1 polymer ?
#
loop_
_entity_poly.entity_id
_entity_poly.type
_entity_poly.pdbx_seq_one_letter_code
_entity_poly.pdbx_strand_id
1 'polypeptide(L)'
;MIALENIPPSTRKQEPPTSRSLYMKLDRLNSCDSYTRETVGSIIAGINAKNSQMLVGNPGLGKSALVGMVAEMLEYKMITIIGSQKEPQDVTGFPRLVEKPLPDGGTVSVTEYAIPYWEFAILREKKVVLFLDEFSNSTPAVQAAMLQILNEREFPDGSKLPNSTVIIGAMNPVETAADGYELGLPVTNRLKFIPWEPSFETWAQGLITNWGQPNKISKDVLYWRKMVVEFLKRNPSLLYKLPEKNQGKDPGTVYGFNDSPAETDIFKMAYPSNRSWTNYATELAYCESKPTLMQKAGNGLVGYEAATKFMLFASRTNSAIPSIQEALEAPSVIRWDNLDSNDILNLLNEAVDYGEKNQSQQVAMQVGQLFLSAAQHDHTAEGTPLIERVMRITRRADRTGGFSKQIRMAYSGIGQLMR
;
A
#
# COMPACT_ATOMS: atom_id res chain seq x y z
N MET A 1 -14.61 8.51 -40.61
CA MET A 1 -15.14 7.13 -40.52
C MET A 1 -13.96 6.20 -40.71
N ILE A 2 -13.32 5.77 -39.61
CA ILE A 2 -12.28 4.74 -39.66
C ILE A 2 -13.06 3.44 -39.45
N ALA A 3 -13.20 2.68 -40.52
CA ALA A 3 -13.85 1.38 -40.51
C ALA A 3 -13.04 0.44 -39.59
N LEU A 4 -13.68 -0.24 -38.67
CA LEU A 4 -13.10 -1.25 -37.77
C LEU A 4 -12.50 -2.45 -38.56
N GLU A 5 -12.69 -2.51 -39.86
CA GLU A 5 -12.19 -3.56 -40.77
C GLU A 5 -10.67 -3.58 -40.94
N ASN A 6 -9.94 -2.56 -40.48
CA ASN A 6 -8.49 -2.48 -40.62
C ASN A 6 -7.71 -2.70 -39.33
N ILE A 7 -8.29 -3.27 -38.28
CA ILE A 7 -7.53 -3.75 -37.14
C ILE A 7 -6.99 -5.14 -37.50
N PRO A 8 -5.68 -5.33 -37.72
CA PRO A 8 -5.15 -6.65 -38.06
C PRO A 8 -5.45 -7.59 -36.90
N PRO A 9 -6.03 -8.77 -37.15
CA PRO A 9 -6.19 -9.77 -36.11
C PRO A 9 -4.80 -10.10 -35.58
N SER A 10 -4.61 -10.03 -34.26
CA SER A 10 -3.36 -10.37 -33.60
C SER A 10 -3.11 -11.87 -33.77
N THR A 11 -2.51 -12.25 -34.89
CA THR A 11 -2.17 -13.63 -35.25
C THR A 11 -0.89 -14.10 -34.58
N ARG A 12 -0.81 -14.04 -33.28
CA ARG A 12 0.09 -14.90 -32.50
C ARG A 12 -0.72 -15.49 -31.36
N LYS A 13 -1.07 -16.77 -31.49
CA LYS A 13 -1.45 -17.62 -30.37
C LYS A 13 -0.28 -17.58 -29.36
N GLN A 14 -0.27 -16.60 -28.47
CA GLN A 14 0.56 -16.70 -27.28
C GLN A 14 -0.14 -17.70 -26.38
N GLU A 15 0.50 -18.82 -26.16
CA GLU A 15 0.07 -19.77 -25.12
C GLU A 15 -0.02 -19.01 -23.79
N PRO A 16 -1.04 -19.27 -22.97
CA PRO A 16 -1.11 -18.69 -21.64
C PRO A 16 0.20 -19.06 -20.90
N PRO A 17 0.76 -18.14 -20.10
CA PRO A 17 1.98 -18.42 -19.35
C PRO A 17 1.78 -19.70 -18.55
N THR A 18 2.70 -20.67 -18.69
CA THR A 18 2.62 -21.92 -17.95
C THR A 18 2.58 -21.63 -16.45
N SER A 19 1.79 -22.39 -15.70
CA SER A 19 1.64 -22.24 -14.25
C SER A 19 3.00 -22.10 -13.53
N ARG A 20 4.03 -22.79 -14.01
CA ARG A 20 5.41 -22.74 -13.49
C ARG A 20 6.06 -21.35 -13.63
N SER A 21 5.83 -20.61 -14.73
CA SER A 21 6.37 -19.26 -14.95
C SER A 21 5.71 -18.22 -14.04
N LEU A 22 4.45 -18.42 -13.66
CA LEU A 22 3.70 -17.56 -12.76
C LEU A 22 4.12 -17.75 -11.29
N TYR A 23 4.36 -19.00 -10.86
CA TYR A 23 4.87 -19.28 -9.52
C TYR A 23 6.28 -18.73 -9.29
N MET A 24 7.16 -18.71 -10.30
CA MET A 24 8.48 -18.06 -10.20
C MET A 24 8.39 -16.54 -9.96
N LYS A 25 7.29 -15.88 -10.34
CA LYS A 25 7.09 -14.44 -10.05
C LYS A 25 6.65 -14.19 -8.60
N LEU A 26 6.13 -15.22 -7.90
CA LEU A 26 5.80 -15.15 -6.47
C LEU A 26 7.04 -15.04 -5.57
N ASP A 27 8.24 -15.37 -6.06
CA ASP A 27 9.49 -15.15 -5.32
C ASP A 27 9.72 -13.67 -4.97
N ARG A 28 9.12 -12.75 -5.71
CA ARG A 28 9.12 -11.31 -5.37
C ARG A 28 8.34 -10.99 -4.09
N LEU A 29 7.48 -11.92 -3.64
CA LEU A 29 6.68 -11.80 -2.41
C LEU A 29 7.29 -12.56 -1.23
N ASN A 30 8.55 -13.00 -1.33
CA ASN A 30 9.23 -13.72 -0.24
C ASN A 30 9.34 -12.90 1.05
N SER A 31 9.27 -11.57 0.95
CA SER A 31 9.22 -10.65 2.10
C SER A 31 7.81 -10.45 2.67
N CYS A 32 6.76 -10.90 1.98
CA CYS A 32 5.38 -10.81 2.45
C CYS A 32 5.01 -11.99 3.35
N ASP A 33 4.04 -11.80 4.22
CA ASP A 33 3.46 -12.88 5.04
C ASP A 33 2.76 -13.97 4.19
N SER A 34 2.43 -15.09 4.83
CA SER A 34 1.76 -16.22 4.17
C SER A 34 0.39 -15.83 3.61
N TYR A 35 -0.40 -15.05 4.37
CA TYR A 35 -1.73 -14.61 3.97
C TYR A 35 -1.67 -13.79 2.67
N THR A 36 -0.77 -12.82 2.58
CA THR A 36 -0.60 -11.99 1.37
C THR A 36 -0.16 -12.83 0.18
N ARG A 37 0.80 -13.75 0.37
CA ARG A 37 1.25 -14.67 -0.69
C ARG A 37 0.14 -15.58 -1.18
N GLU A 38 -0.66 -16.14 -0.28
CA GLU A 38 -1.80 -16.99 -0.61
C GLU A 38 -2.90 -16.21 -1.34
N THR A 39 -3.18 -14.98 -0.89
CA THR A 39 -4.14 -14.09 -1.54
C THR A 39 -3.70 -13.75 -2.96
N VAL A 40 -2.45 -13.36 -3.17
CA VAL A 40 -1.90 -13.11 -4.52
C VAL A 40 -1.92 -14.39 -5.36
N GLY A 41 -1.52 -15.53 -4.80
CA GLY A 41 -1.62 -16.83 -5.45
C GLY A 41 -3.05 -17.17 -5.88
N SER A 42 -4.03 -16.89 -5.03
CA SER A 42 -5.45 -17.07 -5.32
C SER A 42 -5.92 -16.15 -6.45
N ILE A 43 -5.48 -14.87 -6.47
CA ILE A 43 -5.78 -13.95 -7.58
C ILE A 43 -5.20 -14.49 -8.88
N ILE A 44 -3.94 -14.92 -8.88
CA ILE A 44 -3.26 -15.48 -10.06
C ILE A 44 -3.98 -16.73 -10.58
N ALA A 45 -4.38 -17.63 -9.68
CA ALA A 45 -5.14 -18.82 -10.05
C ALA A 45 -6.48 -18.45 -10.71
N GLY A 46 -7.19 -17.43 -10.18
CA GLY A 46 -8.41 -16.90 -10.78
C GLY A 46 -8.18 -16.25 -12.16
N ILE A 47 -7.07 -15.53 -12.34
CA ILE A 47 -6.66 -14.97 -13.64
C ILE A 47 -6.47 -16.08 -14.67
N ASN A 48 -5.79 -17.16 -14.31
CA ASN A 48 -5.55 -18.30 -15.20
C ASN A 48 -6.85 -19.05 -15.55
N ALA A 49 -7.76 -19.16 -14.58
CA ALA A 49 -9.08 -19.76 -14.77
C ALA A 49 -10.07 -18.83 -15.48
N LYS A 50 -9.67 -17.58 -15.75
CA LYS A 50 -10.53 -16.53 -16.34
C LYS A 50 -11.79 -16.22 -15.49
N ASN A 51 -11.73 -16.45 -14.20
CA ASN A 51 -12.79 -16.08 -13.28
C ASN A 51 -12.79 -14.57 -13.04
N SER A 52 -13.96 -13.96 -13.11
CA SER A 52 -14.15 -12.61 -12.59
C SER A 52 -14.02 -12.63 -11.07
N GLN A 53 -13.23 -11.72 -10.52
CA GLN A 53 -12.84 -11.73 -9.09
C GLN A 53 -13.22 -10.42 -8.42
N MET A 54 -13.57 -10.47 -7.14
CA MET A 54 -13.94 -9.32 -6.34
C MET A 54 -13.15 -9.30 -5.04
N LEU A 55 -12.30 -8.30 -4.86
CA LEU A 55 -11.61 -8.03 -3.60
C LEU A 55 -12.56 -7.34 -2.63
N VAL A 56 -12.73 -7.91 -1.45
CA VAL A 56 -13.59 -7.37 -0.39
C VAL A 56 -12.72 -6.98 0.81
N GLY A 57 -12.80 -5.74 1.23
CA GLY A 57 -12.05 -5.26 2.40
C GLY A 57 -12.38 -3.81 2.69
N ASN A 58 -12.08 -3.38 3.89
CA ASN A 58 -12.36 -2.03 4.37
C ASN A 58 -11.70 -0.93 3.52
N PRO A 59 -12.23 0.30 3.52
CA PRO A 59 -11.63 1.41 2.80
C PRO A 59 -10.21 1.72 3.33
N GLY A 60 -9.30 2.11 2.44
CA GLY A 60 -7.93 2.47 2.84
C GLY A 60 -6.94 1.32 3.02
N LEU A 61 -7.34 0.05 2.85
CA LEU A 61 -6.47 -1.13 2.96
C LEU A 61 -5.62 -1.43 1.71
N GLY A 62 -5.69 -0.59 0.67
CA GLY A 62 -4.83 -0.75 -0.50
C GLY A 62 -5.29 -1.79 -1.52
N LYS A 63 -6.59 -2.09 -1.64
CA LYS A 63 -7.13 -3.03 -2.64
C LYS A 63 -6.68 -2.71 -4.07
N SER A 64 -6.85 -1.46 -4.50
CA SER A 64 -6.45 -1.00 -5.83
C SER A 64 -4.93 -1.08 -6.05
N ALA A 65 -4.13 -0.84 -4.98
CA ALA A 65 -2.68 -1.00 -5.02
C ALA A 65 -2.27 -2.47 -5.19
N LEU A 66 -2.95 -3.40 -4.53
CA LEU A 66 -2.73 -4.85 -4.70
C LEU A 66 -2.99 -5.27 -6.14
N VAL A 67 -4.12 -4.85 -6.73
CA VAL A 67 -4.45 -5.18 -8.13
C VAL A 67 -3.41 -4.59 -9.08
N GLY A 68 -2.99 -3.33 -8.85
CA GLY A 68 -1.94 -2.68 -9.64
C GLY A 68 -0.61 -3.44 -9.57
N MET A 69 -0.20 -3.87 -8.38
CA MET A 69 1.00 -4.69 -8.18
C MET A 69 0.92 -6.03 -8.92
N VAL A 70 -0.22 -6.73 -8.84
CA VAL A 70 -0.41 -7.99 -9.55
C VAL A 70 -0.41 -7.77 -11.05
N ALA A 71 -1.07 -6.72 -11.54
CA ALA A 71 -1.07 -6.38 -12.97
C ALA A 71 0.35 -6.10 -13.49
N GLU A 72 1.13 -5.28 -12.78
CA GLU A 72 2.52 -4.99 -13.13
C GLU A 72 3.39 -6.25 -13.12
N MET A 73 3.26 -7.08 -12.08
CA MET A 73 3.99 -8.34 -11.95
C MET A 73 3.73 -9.31 -13.11
N LEU A 74 2.50 -9.34 -13.62
CA LEU A 74 2.07 -10.21 -14.73
C LEU A 74 2.16 -9.54 -16.11
N GLU A 75 2.61 -8.29 -16.17
CA GLU A 75 2.72 -7.50 -17.39
C GLU A 75 1.36 -7.26 -18.07
N TYR A 76 0.34 -7.01 -17.27
CA TYR A 76 -0.98 -6.56 -17.72
C TYR A 76 -1.10 -5.04 -17.63
N LYS A 77 -1.76 -4.45 -18.60
CA LYS A 77 -2.20 -3.05 -18.51
C LYS A 77 -3.46 -2.97 -17.66
N MET A 78 -3.45 -2.19 -16.60
CA MET A 78 -4.67 -1.95 -15.81
C MET A 78 -5.48 -0.81 -16.44
N ILE A 79 -6.77 -1.08 -16.69
CA ILE A 79 -7.78 -0.11 -17.11
C ILE A 79 -8.82 -0.08 -16.01
N THR A 80 -9.03 1.08 -15.40
CA THR A 80 -9.89 1.23 -14.21
C THR A 80 -11.21 1.91 -14.56
N ILE A 81 -12.31 1.32 -14.10
CA ILE A 81 -13.64 1.93 -14.06
C ILE A 81 -14.00 2.12 -12.59
N ILE A 82 -14.20 3.36 -12.18
CA ILE A 82 -14.66 3.70 -10.82
C ILE A 82 -16.18 3.76 -10.85
N GLY A 83 -16.81 2.76 -10.25
CA GLY A 83 -18.27 2.56 -10.39
C GLY A 83 -19.10 3.69 -9.80
N SER A 84 -18.66 4.29 -8.68
CA SER A 84 -19.34 5.42 -8.04
C SER A 84 -19.37 6.70 -8.89
N GLN A 85 -18.52 6.79 -9.93
CA GLN A 85 -18.40 7.96 -10.81
C GLN A 85 -19.03 7.73 -12.19
N LYS A 86 -19.79 6.64 -12.37
CA LYS A 86 -20.31 6.23 -13.67
C LYS A 86 -21.83 6.26 -13.71
N GLU A 87 -22.32 6.68 -14.86
CA GLU A 87 -23.70 6.48 -15.29
C GLU A 87 -23.76 5.22 -16.20
N PRO A 88 -24.94 4.60 -16.37
CA PRO A 88 -25.08 3.42 -17.24
C PRO A 88 -24.48 3.61 -18.64
N GLN A 89 -24.64 4.78 -19.22
CA GLN A 89 -24.16 5.13 -20.56
C GLN A 89 -22.62 5.18 -20.64
N ASP A 90 -21.95 5.48 -19.55
CA ASP A 90 -20.47 5.45 -19.48
C ASP A 90 -19.95 3.99 -19.59
N VAL A 91 -20.80 3.02 -19.25
CA VAL A 91 -20.48 1.59 -19.34
C VAL A 91 -20.94 1.02 -20.67
N THR A 92 -22.18 1.33 -21.10
CA THR A 92 -22.79 0.73 -22.29
C THR A 92 -22.52 1.50 -23.58
N GLY A 93 -22.02 2.73 -23.49
CA GLY A 93 -21.90 3.64 -24.61
C GLY A 93 -23.19 4.42 -24.90
N PHE A 94 -23.08 5.37 -25.82
CA PHE A 94 -24.20 6.23 -26.20
C PHE A 94 -24.91 5.71 -27.46
N PRO A 95 -26.24 5.62 -27.46
CA PRO A 95 -26.99 5.24 -28.64
C PRO A 95 -26.84 6.28 -29.76
N ARG A 96 -26.64 5.80 -30.98
CA ARG A 96 -26.61 6.62 -32.20
C ARG A 96 -27.46 5.94 -33.27
N LEU A 97 -28.12 6.74 -34.08
CA LEU A 97 -28.84 6.25 -35.25
C LEU A 97 -27.87 6.09 -36.43
N VAL A 98 -27.93 4.94 -37.09
CA VAL A 98 -27.09 4.64 -38.25
C VAL A 98 -27.99 4.04 -39.33
N GLU A 99 -27.89 4.54 -40.55
CA GLU A 99 -28.59 3.96 -41.71
C GLU A 99 -27.88 2.67 -42.14
N LYS A 100 -28.61 1.58 -42.20
CA LYS A 100 -28.13 0.27 -42.68
C LYS A 100 -28.85 -0.11 -43.97
N PRO A 101 -28.14 -0.63 -44.99
CA PRO A 101 -28.76 -1.08 -46.21
C PRO A 101 -29.54 -2.39 -45.93
N LEU A 102 -30.72 -2.53 -46.56
CA LEU A 102 -31.50 -3.75 -46.60
C LEU A 102 -31.19 -4.53 -47.86
N PRO A 103 -31.43 -5.88 -47.86
CA PRO A 103 -31.20 -6.73 -49.03
C PRO A 103 -32.01 -6.37 -50.28
N ASP A 104 -33.13 -5.67 -50.11
CA ASP A 104 -34.03 -5.19 -51.18
C ASP A 104 -33.58 -3.83 -51.77
N GLY A 105 -32.47 -3.27 -51.30
CA GLY A 105 -31.92 -1.96 -51.74
C GLY A 105 -32.47 -0.77 -50.96
N GLY A 106 -33.35 -0.99 -49.99
CA GLY A 106 -33.81 0.04 -49.06
C GLY A 106 -32.79 0.32 -47.98
N THR A 107 -33.06 1.33 -47.13
CA THR A 107 -32.29 1.62 -45.88
C THR A 107 -33.22 1.59 -44.69
N VAL A 108 -32.68 1.24 -43.56
CA VAL A 108 -33.36 1.31 -42.25
C VAL A 108 -32.48 1.99 -41.22
N SER A 109 -33.08 2.87 -40.42
CA SER A 109 -32.39 3.45 -39.27
C SER A 109 -32.35 2.45 -38.12
N VAL A 110 -31.18 2.07 -37.70
CA VAL A 110 -30.93 1.22 -36.53
C VAL A 110 -30.21 1.98 -35.44
N THR A 111 -30.44 1.61 -34.19
CA THR A 111 -29.68 2.12 -33.08
C THR A 111 -28.43 1.28 -32.90
N GLU A 112 -27.27 1.90 -32.98
CA GLU A 112 -26.00 1.34 -32.56
C GLU A 112 -25.47 2.09 -31.34
N TYR A 113 -24.60 1.49 -30.57
CA TYR A 113 -23.96 2.14 -29.46
C TYR A 113 -22.53 2.59 -29.84
N ALA A 114 -22.21 3.85 -29.59
CA ALA A 114 -20.83 4.32 -29.68
C ALA A 114 -20.04 3.73 -28.50
N ILE A 115 -18.96 3.01 -28.80
CA ILE A 115 -18.16 2.35 -27.76
C ILE A 115 -17.55 3.35 -26.78
N PRO A 116 -17.58 3.10 -25.46
CA PRO A 116 -16.90 3.94 -24.49
C PRO A 116 -15.37 3.84 -24.61
N TYR A 117 -14.67 4.86 -24.11
CA TYR A 117 -13.20 4.92 -24.23
C TYR A 117 -12.48 3.73 -23.56
N TRP A 118 -13.00 3.21 -22.44
CA TRP A 118 -12.41 2.07 -21.76
C TRP A 118 -12.42 0.79 -22.62
N GLU A 119 -13.49 0.58 -23.38
CA GLU A 119 -13.59 -0.53 -24.34
C GLU A 119 -12.56 -0.38 -25.45
N PHE A 120 -12.51 0.79 -26.08
CA PHE A 120 -11.49 1.11 -27.07
C PHE A 120 -10.07 0.89 -26.54
N ALA A 121 -9.81 1.29 -25.28
CA ALA A 121 -8.53 1.08 -24.65
C ALA A 121 -8.17 -0.41 -24.48
N ILE A 122 -9.16 -1.25 -24.11
CA ILE A 122 -8.96 -2.72 -24.03
C ILE A 122 -8.57 -3.31 -25.38
N LEU A 123 -9.26 -2.90 -26.46
CA LEU A 123 -9.03 -3.43 -27.80
C LEU A 123 -7.63 -3.11 -28.34
N ARG A 124 -6.96 -2.08 -27.82
CA ARG A 124 -5.60 -1.69 -28.21
C ARG A 124 -4.49 -2.41 -27.49
N GLU A 125 -4.79 -3.07 -26.38
CA GLU A 125 -3.79 -3.65 -25.48
C GLU A 125 -3.73 -5.18 -25.64
N LYS A 126 -2.54 -5.74 -25.43
CA LYS A 126 -2.33 -7.20 -25.54
C LYS A 126 -2.86 -7.98 -24.34
N LYS A 127 -2.71 -7.42 -23.16
CA LYS A 127 -3.12 -8.03 -21.88
C LYS A 127 -3.70 -6.96 -20.98
N VAL A 128 -4.93 -7.12 -20.52
CA VAL A 128 -5.63 -6.13 -19.72
C VAL A 128 -6.17 -6.73 -18.44
N VAL A 129 -5.96 -6.03 -17.33
CA VAL A 129 -6.81 -6.12 -16.14
C VAL A 129 -7.87 -5.03 -16.27
N LEU A 130 -9.11 -5.40 -16.51
CA LEU A 130 -10.25 -4.50 -16.32
C LEU A 130 -10.56 -4.46 -14.83
N PHE A 131 -10.25 -3.33 -14.21
CA PHE A 131 -10.41 -3.12 -12.79
C PHE A 131 -11.66 -2.30 -12.50
N LEU A 132 -12.63 -2.92 -11.80
CA LEU A 132 -13.89 -2.30 -11.40
C LEU A 132 -13.78 -1.86 -9.93
N ASP A 133 -13.34 -0.62 -9.70
CA ASP A 133 -13.19 -0.08 -8.35
C ASP A 133 -14.51 0.51 -7.82
N GLU A 134 -14.67 0.49 -6.49
CA GLU A 134 -15.86 0.98 -5.79
C GLU A 134 -17.18 0.35 -6.29
N PHE A 135 -17.13 -0.95 -6.62
CA PHE A 135 -18.27 -1.63 -7.24
C PHE A 135 -19.54 -1.57 -6.39
N SER A 136 -19.44 -1.72 -5.06
CA SER A 136 -20.57 -1.61 -4.13
C SER A 136 -21.21 -0.22 -4.09
N ASN A 137 -20.44 0.83 -4.43
CA ASN A 137 -20.94 2.20 -4.44
C ASN A 137 -21.53 2.60 -5.81
N SER A 138 -21.53 1.69 -6.79
CA SER A 138 -22.21 1.89 -8.08
C SER A 138 -23.70 1.77 -7.90
N THR A 139 -24.47 2.62 -8.59
CA THR A 139 -25.93 2.48 -8.61
C THR A 139 -26.36 1.12 -9.16
N PRO A 140 -27.52 0.57 -8.78
CA PRO A 140 -28.02 -0.70 -9.31
C PRO A 140 -28.10 -0.74 -10.84
N ALA A 141 -28.36 0.39 -11.49
CA ALA A 141 -28.40 0.52 -12.95
C ALA A 141 -26.99 0.36 -13.56
N VAL A 142 -25.96 0.93 -12.93
CA VAL A 142 -24.55 0.76 -13.34
C VAL A 142 -24.09 -0.67 -13.08
N GLN A 143 -24.44 -1.26 -11.93
CA GLN A 143 -24.15 -2.68 -11.66
C GLN A 143 -24.79 -3.60 -12.71
N ALA A 144 -26.04 -3.34 -13.09
CA ALA A 144 -26.72 -4.10 -14.14
C ALA A 144 -26.01 -3.97 -15.50
N ALA A 145 -25.56 -2.76 -15.86
CA ALA A 145 -24.79 -2.55 -17.08
C ALA A 145 -23.45 -3.31 -17.08
N MET A 146 -22.80 -3.44 -15.93
CA MET A 146 -21.55 -4.20 -15.79
C MET A 146 -21.77 -5.73 -15.77
N LEU A 147 -22.98 -6.19 -15.48
CA LEU A 147 -23.28 -7.64 -15.38
C LEU A 147 -22.98 -8.40 -16.66
N GLN A 148 -23.29 -7.85 -17.82
CA GLN A 148 -23.01 -8.50 -19.11
C GLN A 148 -21.51 -8.72 -19.28
N ILE A 149 -20.69 -7.72 -18.92
CA ILE A 149 -19.24 -7.81 -18.99
C ILE A 149 -18.71 -8.88 -18.03
N LEU A 150 -19.23 -8.89 -16.78
CA LEU A 150 -18.83 -9.85 -15.76
C LEU A 150 -19.19 -11.29 -16.10
N ASN A 151 -20.37 -11.50 -16.71
CA ASN A 151 -20.95 -12.81 -16.93
C ASN A 151 -20.57 -13.43 -18.25
N GLU A 152 -20.89 -12.71 -19.33
CA GLU A 152 -20.78 -13.23 -20.70
C GLU A 152 -19.41 -12.92 -21.30
N ARG A 153 -18.62 -12.06 -20.63
CA ARG A 153 -17.35 -11.54 -21.15
C ARG A 153 -17.58 -10.90 -22.54
N GLU A 154 -18.63 -10.11 -22.61
CA GLU A 154 -19.03 -9.36 -23.79
C GLU A 154 -19.05 -7.87 -23.51
N PHE A 155 -18.72 -7.10 -24.53
CA PHE A 155 -18.97 -5.67 -24.50
C PHE A 155 -20.47 -5.38 -24.67
N PRO A 156 -20.92 -4.18 -24.35
CA PRO A 156 -22.33 -3.81 -24.50
C PRO A 156 -22.89 -3.92 -25.92
N ASP A 157 -22.04 -3.83 -26.93
CA ASP A 157 -22.39 -4.02 -28.35
C ASP A 157 -22.53 -5.51 -28.76
N GLY A 158 -22.31 -6.45 -27.82
CA GLY A 158 -22.34 -7.89 -28.03
C GLY A 158 -21.04 -8.50 -28.55
N SER A 159 -20.00 -7.69 -28.78
CA SER A 159 -18.70 -8.22 -29.16
C SER A 159 -17.99 -8.86 -27.94
N LYS A 160 -17.14 -9.87 -28.20
CA LYS A 160 -16.47 -10.60 -27.11
C LYS A 160 -15.27 -9.84 -26.57
N LEU A 161 -15.11 -9.83 -25.27
CA LEU A 161 -13.87 -9.39 -24.64
C LEU A 161 -12.68 -10.24 -25.11
N PRO A 162 -11.53 -9.61 -25.40
CA PRO A 162 -10.31 -10.36 -25.72
C PRO A 162 -10.01 -11.41 -24.63
N ASN A 163 -9.59 -12.61 -25.06
CA ASN A 163 -9.25 -13.70 -24.14
C ASN A 163 -8.13 -13.36 -23.15
N SER A 164 -7.33 -12.36 -23.47
CA SER A 164 -6.26 -11.82 -22.63
C SER A 164 -6.74 -10.78 -21.62
N THR A 165 -8.02 -10.42 -21.61
CA THR A 165 -8.61 -9.54 -20.60
C THR A 165 -9.04 -10.33 -19.38
N VAL A 166 -8.64 -9.91 -18.19
CA VAL A 166 -9.11 -10.42 -16.91
C VAL A 166 -9.88 -9.35 -16.17
N ILE A 167 -10.87 -9.74 -15.38
CA ILE A 167 -11.74 -8.82 -14.66
C ILE A 167 -11.50 -9.00 -13.18
N ILE A 168 -11.13 -7.90 -12.52
CA ILE A 168 -10.94 -7.85 -11.06
C ILE A 168 -11.71 -6.63 -10.56
N GLY A 169 -12.58 -6.80 -9.58
CA GLY A 169 -13.27 -5.72 -8.91
C GLY A 169 -12.76 -5.50 -7.48
N ALA A 170 -13.10 -4.36 -6.92
CA ALA A 170 -12.92 -4.07 -5.50
C ALA A 170 -14.18 -3.45 -4.91
N MET A 171 -14.52 -3.86 -3.70
CA MET A 171 -15.65 -3.33 -2.96
C MET A 171 -15.34 -3.23 -1.47
N ASN A 172 -16.08 -2.37 -0.80
CA ASN A 172 -16.11 -2.33 0.66
C ASN A 172 -17.21 -3.24 1.19
N PRO A 173 -17.08 -3.82 2.40
CA PRO A 173 -18.20 -4.46 3.09
C PRO A 173 -19.36 -3.49 3.24
N VAL A 174 -20.59 -4.00 3.22
CA VAL A 174 -21.82 -3.19 3.29
C VAL A 174 -21.84 -2.31 4.55
N GLU A 175 -21.31 -2.81 5.65
CA GLU A 175 -21.24 -2.10 6.93
C GLU A 175 -20.35 -0.86 6.90
N THR A 176 -19.40 -0.83 5.97
CA THR A 176 -18.40 0.27 5.84
C THR A 176 -18.52 1.04 4.53
N ALA A 177 -19.41 0.60 3.63
CA ALA A 177 -19.74 1.36 2.44
C ALA A 177 -20.69 2.52 2.80
N ALA A 178 -20.32 3.76 2.43
CA ALA A 178 -21.11 4.94 2.80
C ALA A 178 -22.51 4.93 2.16
N ASP A 179 -22.59 4.51 0.89
CA ASP A 179 -23.82 4.41 0.09
C ASP A 179 -23.87 3.06 -0.63
N GLY A 180 -23.36 1.99 0.02
CA GLY A 180 -23.22 0.69 -0.61
C GLY A 180 -24.55 0.04 -0.90
N TYR A 181 -24.74 -0.34 -2.16
CA TYR A 181 -25.86 -1.20 -2.56
C TYR A 181 -25.49 -2.66 -2.35
N GLU A 182 -26.44 -3.44 -1.85
CA GLU A 182 -26.30 -4.89 -1.78
C GLU A 182 -26.14 -5.50 -3.18
N LEU A 183 -25.24 -6.46 -3.29
CA LEU A 183 -25.09 -7.18 -4.56
C LEU A 183 -26.25 -8.18 -4.75
N GLY A 184 -26.93 -8.08 -5.87
CA GLY A 184 -27.94 -9.06 -6.21
C GLY A 184 -27.37 -10.47 -6.38
N LEU A 185 -28.16 -11.51 -6.04
CA LEU A 185 -27.77 -12.92 -6.19
C LEU A 185 -27.18 -13.28 -7.57
N PRO A 186 -27.66 -12.72 -8.69
CA PRO A 186 -27.06 -12.99 -9.99
C PRO A 186 -25.59 -12.53 -10.10
N VAL A 187 -25.23 -11.42 -9.44
CA VAL A 187 -23.84 -10.90 -9.41
C VAL A 187 -22.97 -11.81 -8.55
N THR A 188 -23.45 -12.12 -7.35
CA THR A 188 -22.65 -12.86 -6.35
C THR A 188 -22.29 -14.27 -6.83
N ASN A 189 -23.18 -14.94 -7.56
CA ASN A 189 -22.94 -16.30 -8.08
C ASN A 189 -21.90 -16.36 -9.22
N ARG A 190 -21.49 -15.20 -9.76
CA ARG A 190 -20.58 -15.11 -10.92
C ARG A 190 -19.21 -14.57 -10.59
N LEU A 191 -19.00 -14.23 -9.31
CA LEU A 191 -17.76 -13.64 -8.82
C LEU A 191 -17.06 -14.58 -7.85
N LYS A 192 -15.75 -14.64 -7.97
CA LYS A 192 -14.90 -15.20 -6.94
C LYS A 192 -14.57 -14.12 -5.93
N PHE A 193 -15.12 -14.20 -4.72
CA PHE A 193 -14.83 -13.26 -3.65
C PHE A 193 -13.50 -13.59 -2.97
N ILE A 194 -12.69 -12.55 -2.73
CA ILE A 194 -11.38 -12.67 -2.10
C ILE A 194 -11.34 -11.63 -0.98
N PRO A 195 -11.31 -12.05 0.29
CA PRO A 195 -11.12 -11.13 1.41
C PRO A 195 -9.72 -10.51 1.34
N TRP A 196 -9.62 -9.22 1.65
CA TRP A 196 -8.36 -8.50 1.69
C TRP A 196 -8.22 -7.69 2.98
N GLU A 197 -7.33 -8.16 3.84
CA GLU A 197 -6.95 -7.51 5.09
C GLU A 197 -5.44 -7.74 5.32
N PRO A 198 -4.57 -6.85 4.77
CA PRO A 198 -3.14 -7.02 4.88
C PRO A 198 -2.69 -6.92 6.34
N SER A 199 -1.73 -7.77 6.75
CA SER A 199 -1.10 -7.67 8.05
C SER A 199 -0.31 -6.37 8.19
N PHE A 200 -0.04 -5.98 9.44
CA PHE A 200 0.84 -4.85 9.73
C PHE A 200 2.22 -5.05 9.08
N GLU A 201 2.78 -6.24 9.18
CA GLU A 201 4.10 -6.59 8.66
C GLU A 201 4.16 -6.42 7.15
N THR A 202 3.15 -6.90 6.42
CA THR A 202 3.07 -6.73 4.96
C THR A 202 2.97 -5.26 4.57
N TRP A 203 2.12 -4.49 5.23
CA TRP A 203 2.00 -3.06 4.96
C TRP A 203 3.30 -2.32 5.30
N ALA A 204 3.89 -2.56 6.46
CA ALA A 204 5.12 -1.93 6.91
C ALA A 204 6.29 -2.23 5.97
N GLN A 205 6.45 -3.50 5.58
CA GLN A 205 7.46 -3.91 4.62
C GLN A 205 7.25 -3.23 3.26
N GLY A 206 6.01 -3.22 2.76
CA GLY A 206 5.66 -2.54 1.51
C GLY A 206 5.96 -1.05 1.56
N LEU A 207 5.65 -0.38 2.70
CA LEU A 207 5.91 1.03 2.90
C LEU A 207 7.42 1.35 2.86
N ILE A 208 8.25 0.55 3.52
CA ILE A 208 9.72 0.72 3.58
C ILE A 208 10.37 0.39 2.23
N THR A 209 9.99 -0.70 1.58
CA THR A 209 10.56 -1.13 0.30
C THR A 209 9.95 -0.43 -0.91
N ASN A 210 8.98 0.47 -0.68
CA ASN A 210 8.18 1.09 -1.72
C ASN A 210 7.57 0.06 -2.69
N TRP A 211 7.02 -1.00 -2.12
CA TRP A 211 6.38 -2.09 -2.86
C TRP A 211 7.28 -2.69 -3.96
N GLY A 212 8.56 -2.85 -3.63
CA GLY A 212 9.58 -3.40 -4.55
C GLY A 212 10.25 -2.36 -5.47
N GLN A 213 10.03 -1.07 -5.23
CA GLN A 213 10.63 0.03 -6.00
C GLN A 213 11.43 1.01 -5.11
N PRO A 214 12.45 0.55 -4.36
CA PRO A 214 13.15 1.37 -3.36
C PRO A 214 13.81 2.62 -3.95
N ASN A 215 14.28 2.56 -5.20
CA ASN A 215 14.97 3.67 -5.84
C ASN A 215 14.07 4.86 -6.25
N LYS A 216 12.75 4.74 -6.06
CA LYS A 216 11.77 5.80 -6.40
C LYS A 216 11.39 6.69 -5.23
N ILE A 217 12.00 6.52 -4.07
CA ILE A 217 11.73 7.34 -2.89
C ILE A 217 13.01 8.06 -2.43
N SER A 218 12.83 9.30 -1.94
CA SER A 218 13.94 10.06 -1.34
C SER A 218 14.33 9.48 0.03
N LYS A 219 15.54 9.81 0.49
CA LYS A 219 16.03 9.43 1.82
C LYS A 219 15.10 9.97 2.93
N ASP A 220 14.61 11.21 2.79
CA ASP A 220 13.73 11.83 3.77
C ASP A 220 12.36 11.13 3.86
N VAL A 221 11.76 10.78 2.72
CA VAL A 221 10.53 9.99 2.69
C VAL A 221 10.75 8.62 3.34
N LEU A 222 11.86 7.94 3.05
CA LEU A 222 12.19 6.65 3.66
C LEU A 222 12.37 6.77 5.18
N TYR A 223 13.01 7.84 5.64
CA TYR A 223 13.18 8.13 7.07
C TYR A 223 11.82 8.22 7.78
N TRP A 224 10.90 9.06 7.27
CA TRP A 224 9.58 9.22 7.87
C TRP A 224 8.71 7.96 7.78
N ARG A 225 8.85 7.19 6.71
CA ARG A 225 8.17 5.88 6.59
C ARG A 225 8.63 4.92 7.68
N LYS A 226 9.93 4.83 7.93
CA LYS A 226 10.48 4.02 9.04
C LYS A 226 9.99 4.51 10.40
N MET A 227 9.96 5.83 10.62
CA MET A 227 9.46 6.44 11.84
C MET A 227 7.99 6.09 12.11
N VAL A 228 7.13 6.18 11.10
CA VAL A 228 5.72 5.80 11.18
C VAL A 228 5.57 4.30 11.48
N VAL A 229 6.36 3.44 10.84
CA VAL A 229 6.33 2.00 11.10
C VAL A 229 6.71 1.69 12.56
N GLU A 230 7.78 2.29 13.08
CA GLU A 230 8.20 2.09 14.47
C GLU A 230 7.16 2.60 15.48
N PHE A 231 6.54 3.74 15.19
CA PHE A 231 5.44 4.27 16.00
C PHE A 231 4.25 3.30 16.04
N LEU A 232 3.81 2.81 14.89
CA LEU A 232 2.64 1.94 14.79
C LEU A 232 2.90 0.53 15.32
N LYS A 233 4.14 0.03 15.24
CA LYS A 233 4.55 -1.21 15.90
C LYS A 233 4.30 -1.17 17.42
N ARG A 234 4.52 0.00 18.03
CA ARG A 234 4.26 0.24 19.47
C ARG A 234 2.80 0.61 19.75
N ASN A 235 2.06 1.07 18.76
CA ASN A 235 0.68 1.52 18.86
C ASN A 235 -0.21 0.88 17.79
N PRO A 236 -0.36 -0.46 17.77
CA PRO A 236 -1.05 -1.17 16.68
C PRO A 236 -2.53 -0.78 16.54
N SER A 237 -3.18 -0.37 17.61
CA SER A 237 -4.58 0.10 17.59
C SER A 237 -4.77 1.41 16.81
N LEU A 238 -3.69 2.14 16.51
CA LEU A 238 -3.72 3.37 15.71
C LEU A 238 -3.43 3.13 14.23
N LEU A 239 -3.17 1.89 13.80
CA LEU A 239 -2.99 1.59 12.37
C LEU A 239 -4.28 1.81 11.59
N TYR A 240 -5.39 1.30 12.15
CA TYR A 240 -6.69 1.35 11.52
C TYR A 240 -7.78 1.58 12.56
N LYS A 241 -8.50 2.70 12.44
CA LYS A 241 -9.62 3.02 13.32
C LYS A 241 -10.65 3.81 12.52
N LEU A 242 -11.77 3.17 12.18
CA LEU A 242 -12.89 3.87 11.54
C LEU A 242 -13.48 4.93 12.48
N PRO A 243 -13.94 6.06 11.94
CA PRO A 243 -14.67 7.04 12.72
C PRO A 243 -15.94 6.41 13.32
N GLU A 244 -16.25 6.77 14.55
CA GLU A 244 -17.48 6.31 15.18
C GLU A 244 -18.68 6.83 14.38
N LYS A 245 -19.56 5.93 13.96
CA LYS A 245 -20.83 6.33 13.31
C LYS A 245 -21.62 7.13 14.36
N ASN A 246 -21.93 8.39 14.07
CA ASN A 246 -22.82 9.18 14.89
C ASN A 246 -24.18 8.48 14.97
N GLN A 247 -24.47 7.81 16.09
CA GLN A 247 -25.76 7.20 16.34
C GLN A 247 -26.82 8.29 16.34
N GLY A 248 -27.66 8.33 15.31
CA GLY A 248 -28.85 9.19 15.23
C GLY A 248 -28.87 10.30 14.17
N LYS A 249 -27.89 10.39 13.29
CA LYS A 249 -27.95 11.25 12.08
C LYS A 249 -27.90 10.40 10.82
N ASP A 250 -28.63 10.88 9.80
CA ASP A 250 -28.77 10.28 8.48
C ASP A 250 -27.45 9.64 7.99
N PRO A 251 -27.42 8.36 7.55
CA PRO A 251 -26.19 7.68 7.14
C PRO A 251 -25.39 8.37 6.03
N GLY A 252 -26.02 9.31 5.31
CA GLY A 252 -25.37 10.13 4.27
C GLY A 252 -24.66 11.38 4.78
N THR A 253 -24.80 11.73 6.07
CA THR A 253 -24.15 12.94 6.62
C THR A 253 -23.18 12.55 7.73
N VAL A 254 -21.94 12.28 7.34
CA VAL A 254 -20.86 12.06 8.32
C VAL A 254 -20.58 13.35 9.09
N TYR A 255 -20.87 14.53 8.52
CA TYR A 255 -20.81 15.83 9.19
C TYR A 255 -21.79 16.82 8.53
N GLY A 256 -22.80 17.27 9.30
CA GLY A 256 -23.52 18.50 8.96
C GLY A 256 -22.56 19.67 9.19
N PHE A 257 -22.16 20.35 8.13
CA PHE A 257 -21.51 21.64 8.25
C PHE A 257 -22.57 22.64 8.72
N ASN A 258 -22.44 23.11 9.96
CA ASN A 258 -22.99 24.40 10.31
C ASN A 258 -22.17 25.46 9.60
N ASP A 259 -22.71 26.66 9.38
CA ASP A 259 -22.17 27.72 8.52
C ASP A 259 -20.71 28.16 8.73
N SER A 260 -20.02 27.61 9.74
CA SER A 260 -18.57 27.74 9.99
C SER A 260 -18.08 26.60 10.89
N PRO A 261 -17.68 25.44 10.34
CA PRO A 261 -17.12 24.36 11.15
C PRO A 261 -15.81 24.82 11.81
N ALA A 262 -15.66 24.58 13.10
CA ALA A 262 -14.38 24.78 13.76
C ALA A 262 -13.32 23.86 13.09
N GLU A 263 -12.07 24.33 12.97
CA GLU A 263 -10.96 23.53 12.38
C GLU A 263 -10.89 22.13 13.01
N THR A 264 -11.17 22.00 14.32
CA THR A 264 -11.24 20.75 15.04
C THR A 264 -12.31 19.79 14.55
N ASP A 265 -13.44 20.29 14.03
CA ASP A 265 -14.53 19.45 13.52
C ASP A 265 -14.19 18.89 12.14
N ILE A 266 -13.46 19.65 11.32
CA ILE A 266 -12.95 19.17 10.04
C ILE A 266 -11.98 18.00 10.25
N PHE A 267 -11.09 18.10 11.24
CA PHE A 267 -10.12 17.02 11.52
C PHE A 267 -10.74 15.73 12.09
N LYS A 268 -11.99 15.77 12.56
CA LYS A 268 -12.74 14.56 12.93
C LYS A 268 -13.11 13.69 11.71
N MET A 269 -13.05 14.26 10.49
CA MET A 269 -13.28 13.51 9.25
C MET A 269 -12.10 12.60 8.91
N ALA A 270 -10.89 12.97 9.34
CA ALA A 270 -9.69 12.18 9.11
C ALA A 270 -9.59 11.03 10.11
N TYR A 271 -9.19 9.87 9.62
CA TYR A 271 -9.02 8.67 10.46
C TYR A 271 -7.80 7.86 10.04
N PRO A 272 -7.18 7.15 10.99
CA PRO A 272 -6.03 6.31 10.69
C PRO A 272 -6.42 5.12 9.81
N SER A 273 -5.66 4.90 8.76
CA SER A 273 -5.74 3.76 7.85
C SER A 273 -4.38 3.54 7.19
N ASN A 274 -4.18 2.40 6.56
CA ASN A 274 -2.95 2.12 5.83
C ASN A 274 -2.65 3.19 4.77
N ARG A 275 -3.69 3.70 4.09
CA ARG A 275 -3.58 4.79 3.09
C ARG A 275 -3.19 6.11 3.75
N SER A 276 -3.90 6.51 4.79
CA SER A 276 -3.67 7.81 5.44
C SER A 276 -2.29 7.88 6.11
N TRP A 277 -1.83 6.80 6.73
CA TRP A 277 -0.47 6.71 7.27
C TRP A 277 0.61 6.73 6.19
N THR A 278 0.37 6.08 5.03
CA THR A 278 1.29 6.13 3.88
C THR A 278 1.44 7.56 3.35
N ASN A 279 0.31 8.26 3.22
CA ASN A 279 0.29 9.65 2.77
C ASN A 279 0.98 10.57 3.79
N TYR A 280 0.66 10.42 5.07
CA TYR A 280 1.27 11.21 6.14
C TYR A 280 2.79 11.00 6.19
N ALA A 281 3.26 9.77 6.18
CA ALA A 281 4.68 9.46 6.14
C ALA A 281 5.41 10.08 4.94
N THR A 282 4.72 10.23 3.82
CA THR A 282 5.27 10.87 2.62
C THR A 282 5.28 12.40 2.77
N GLU A 283 4.18 12.99 3.26
CA GLU A 283 4.03 14.45 3.41
C GLU A 283 4.97 15.03 4.47
N LEU A 284 5.27 14.27 5.53
CA LEU A 284 6.24 14.67 6.55
C LEU A 284 7.61 15.07 5.99
N ALA A 285 8.06 14.44 4.90
CA ALA A 285 9.32 14.79 4.24
C ALA A 285 9.31 16.18 3.62
N TYR A 286 8.15 16.75 3.36
CA TYR A 286 7.95 18.07 2.74
C TYR A 286 7.56 19.15 3.76
N CYS A 287 7.41 18.80 5.04
CA CYS A 287 7.09 19.75 6.11
C CYS A 287 8.30 20.55 6.61
N GLU A 288 9.48 20.41 5.99
CA GLU A 288 10.72 21.14 6.34
C GLU A 288 11.05 21.07 7.85
N SER A 289 10.74 19.95 8.48
CA SER A 289 10.88 19.75 9.94
C SER A 289 10.16 20.79 10.82
N LYS A 290 9.15 21.48 10.27
CA LYS A 290 8.32 22.44 11.02
C LYS A 290 7.22 21.72 11.80
N PRO A 291 7.24 21.66 13.15
CA PRO A 291 6.31 20.87 13.94
C PRO A 291 4.83 21.25 13.70
N THR A 292 4.56 22.53 13.49
CA THR A 292 3.21 23.03 13.22
C THR A 292 2.63 22.51 11.89
N LEU A 293 3.46 22.43 10.83
CA LEU A 293 3.04 21.86 9.54
C LEU A 293 2.86 20.36 9.65
N MET A 294 3.78 19.67 10.33
CA MET A 294 3.70 18.23 10.56
C MET A 294 2.44 17.85 11.34
N GLN A 295 2.09 18.61 12.40
CA GLN A 295 0.87 18.40 13.15
C GLN A 295 -0.39 18.65 12.30
N LYS A 296 -0.43 19.73 11.49
CA LYS A 296 -1.56 20.02 10.61
C LYS A 296 -1.76 18.94 9.55
N ALA A 297 -0.68 18.49 8.90
CA ALA A 297 -0.72 17.38 7.95
C ALA A 297 -1.27 16.10 8.62
N GLY A 298 -0.78 15.77 9.80
CA GLY A 298 -1.26 14.62 10.57
C GLY A 298 -2.73 14.72 10.95
N ASN A 299 -3.17 15.88 11.44
CA ASN A 299 -4.57 16.12 11.80
C ASN A 299 -5.50 15.87 10.61
N GLY A 300 -5.10 16.34 9.40
CA GLY A 300 -5.89 16.19 8.18
C GLY A 300 -5.83 14.79 7.55
N LEU A 301 -4.83 13.97 7.86
CA LEU A 301 -4.65 12.66 7.24
C LEU A 301 -5.02 11.50 8.16
N VAL A 302 -4.52 11.50 9.40
CA VAL A 302 -4.70 10.38 10.35
C VAL A 302 -5.56 10.75 11.54
N GLY A 303 -6.04 11.98 11.60
CA GLY A 303 -6.85 12.53 12.69
C GLY A 303 -6.03 13.02 13.87
N TYR A 304 -6.64 13.92 14.65
CA TYR A 304 -5.96 14.66 15.72
C TYR A 304 -5.29 13.76 16.77
N GLU A 305 -6.00 12.74 17.25
CA GLU A 305 -5.49 11.83 18.29
C GLU A 305 -4.23 11.09 17.83
N ALA A 306 -4.30 10.48 16.65
CA ALA A 306 -3.20 9.70 16.10
C ALA A 306 -2.00 10.59 15.75
N ALA A 307 -2.25 11.76 15.15
CA ALA A 307 -1.23 12.74 14.82
C ALA A 307 -0.51 13.25 16.07
N THR A 308 -1.25 13.61 17.12
CA THR A 308 -0.67 14.13 18.37
C THR A 308 0.23 13.08 19.05
N LYS A 309 -0.23 11.82 19.11
CA LYS A 309 0.57 10.73 19.66
C LYS A 309 1.83 10.47 18.83
N PHE A 310 1.70 10.52 17.50
CA PHE A 310 2.86 10.40 16.61
C PHE A 310 3.84 11.54 16.78
N MET A 311 3.37 12.80 16.86
CA MET A 311 4.25 13.97 17.04
C MET A 311 5.00 13.92 18.37
N LEU A 312 4.36 13.46 19.45
CA LEU A 312 5.03 13.23 20.73
C LEU A 312 6.11 12.15 20.62
N PHE A 313 5.83 11.06 19.91
CA PHE A 313 6.81 10.02 19.63
C PHE A 313 7.98 10.57 18.79
N ALA A 314 7.69 11.26 17.69
CA ALA A 314 8.69 11.81 16.79
C ALA A 314 9.54 12.89 17.46
N SER A 315 8.95 13.74 18.32
CA SER A 315 9.70 14.74 19.07
C SER A 315 10.69 14.12 20.06
N ARG A 316 10.31 13.03 20.72
CA ARG A 316 11.19 12.29 21.63
C ARG A 316 12.33 11.58 20.89
N THR A 317 12.02 11.04 19.72
CA THR A 317 13.00 10.35 18.86
C THR A 317 13.91 11.35 18.12
N ASN A 318 13.44 12.58 17.88
CA ASN A 318 14.20 13.69 17.26
C ASN A 318 14.80 14.68 18.30
N SER A 319 14.39 14.62 19.57
CA SER A 319 15.06 15.41 20.61
C SER A 319 16.47 14.86 20.76
N ALA A 320 17.42 15.75 20.91
CA ALA A 320 18.85 15.60 20.67
C ALA A 320 19.51 14.31 21.21
N ILE A 321 18.96 13.67 22.22
CA ILE A 321 19.45 12.38 22.72
C ILE A 321 18.25 11.48 23.02
N PRO A 322 18.02 10.37 22.28
CA PRO A 322 16.97 9.41 22.64
C PRO A 322 17.27 8.79 24.01
N SER A 323 16.23 8.45 24.76
CA SER A 323 16.45 7.66 25.97
C SER A 323 17.09 6.31 25.61
N ILE A 324 17.84 5.72 26.53
CA ILE A 324 18.53 4.46 26.26
C ILE A 324 17.60 3.33 25.81
N GLN A 325 16.40 3.27 26.38
CA GLN A 325 15.39 2.27 25.99
C GLN A 325 14.94 2.46 24.55
N GLU A 326 14.64 3.70 24.14
CA GLU A 326 14.25 4.03 22.76
C GLU A 326 15.38 3.75 21.78
N ALA A 327 16.61 4.10 22.14
CA ALA A 327 17.78 3.85 21.31
C ALA A 327 18.04 2.34 21.09
N LEU A 328 17.86 1.54 22.12
CA LEU A 328 18.04 0.08 22.04
C LEU A 328 16.91 -0.61 21.29
N GLU A 329 15.67 -0.11 21.39
CA GLU A 329 14.51 -0.70 20.71
C GLU A 329 14.45 -0.36 19.21
N ALA A 330 14.89 0.85 18.83
CA ALA A 330 14.76 1.35 17.46
C ALA A 330 16.03 2.10 16.98
N PRO A 331 17.20 1.46 16.94
CA PRO A 331 18.46 2.14 16.55
C PRO A 331 18.45 2.67 15.11
N SER A 332 17.58 2.13 14.24
CA SER A 332 17.50 2.53 12.83
C SER A 332 16.82 3.88 12.59
N VAL A 333 16.12 4.45 13.59
CA VAL A 333 15.46 5.76 13.47
C VAL A 333 16.22 6.88 14.15
N ILE A 334 17.37 6.59 14.77
CA ILE A 334 18.22 7.63 15.38
C ILE A 334 18.82 8.47 14.25
N ARG A 335 18.69 9.79 14.37
CA ARG A 335 19.35 10.76 13.48
C ARG A 335 20.74 11.07 14.03
N TRP A 336 21.68 10.19 13.75
CA TRP A 336 23.06 10.33 14.19
C TRP A 336 23.70 11.66 13.77
N ASP A 337 23.35 12.15 12.58
CA ASP A 337 23.84 13.44 12.05
C ASP A 337 23.36 14.66 12.84
N ASN A 338 22.34 14.51 13.70
CA ASN A 338 21.83 15.60 14.55
C ASN A 338 22.41 15.57 15.98
N LEU A 339 23.22 14.57 16.30
CA LEU A 339 23.86 14.42 17.59
C LEU A 339 25.32 14.92 17.50
N ASP A 340 25.80 15.63 18.53
CA ASP A 340 27.21 15.92 18.60
C ASP A 340 28.02 14.70 19.11
N SER A 341 29.34 14.75 18.97
CA SER A 341 30.24 13.65 19.37
C SER A 341 30.13 13.28 20.85
N ASN A 342 29.84 14.24 21.73
CA ASN A 342 29.66 13.97 23.16
C ASN A 342 28.35 13.27 23.43
N ASP A 343 27.27 13.68 22.75
CA ASP A 343 25.94 13.07 22.86
C ASP A 343 25.99 11.62 22.39
N ILE A 344 26.62 11.34 21.23
CA ILE A 344 26.83 9.99 20.71
C ILE A 344 27.60 9.14 21.70
N LEU A 345 28.71 9.65 22.22
CA LEU A 345 29.56 8.94 23.18
C LEU A 345 28.80 8.63 24.48
N ASN A 346 28.04 9.60 25.00
CA ASN A 346 27.21 9.42 26.19
C ASN A 346 26.14 8.34 25.97
N LEU A 347 25.42 8.40 24.85
CA LEU A 347 24.40 7.41 24.50
C LEU A 347 24.99 5.99 24.38
N LEU A 348 26.14 5.85 23.71
CA LEU A 348 26.83 4.57 23.56
C LEU A 348 27.36 4.03 24.89
N ASN A 349 27.88 4.92 25.77
CA ASN A 349 28.29 4.56 27.14
C ASN A 349 27.09 4.05 27.95
N GLU A 350 26.00 4.79 27.95
CA GLU A 350 24.79 4.43 28.69
C GLU A 350 24.22 3.08 28.19
N ALA A 351 24.27 2.80 26.87
CA ALA A 351 23.89 1.52 26.29
C ALA A 351 24.78 0.36 26.82
N VAL A 352 26.06 0.58 26.91
CA VAL A 352 27.02 -0.39 27.46
C VAL A 352 26.72 -0.67 28.93
N ASP A 353 26.54 0.39 29.73
CA ASP A 353 26.22 0.27 31.17
C ASP A 353 24.89 -0.44 31.38
N TYR A 354 23.89 -0.15 30.55
CA TYR A 354 22.60 -0.85 30.56
C TYR A 354 22.74 -2.32 30.22
N GLY A 355 23.54 -2.65 29.20
CA GLY A 355 23.83 -4.04 28.80
C GLY A 355 24.59 -4.83 29.87
N GLU A 356 25.54 -4.22 30.55
CA GLU A 356 26.27 -4.84 31.65
C GLU A 356 25.40 -5.11 32.88
N LYS A 357 24.45 -4.22 33.19
CA LYS A 357 23.50 -4.39 34.30
C LYS A 357 22.44 -5.47 34.01
N ASN A 358 21.88 -5.50 32.81
CA ASN A 358 20.73 -6.36 32.49
C ASN A 358 21.10 -7.77 32.00
N GLN A 359 22.31 -8.01 31.54
CA GLN A 359 22.92 -9.29 31.16
C GLN A 359 22.03 -10.30 30.39
N SER A 360 20.95 -9.84 29.73
CA SER A 360 20.08 -10.68 28.91
C SER A 360 20.61 -10.80 27.47
N GLN A 361 20.34 -11.93 26.82
CA GLN A 361 20.72 -12.15 25.43
C GLN A 361 20.08 -11.08 24.51
N GLN A 362 18.83 -10.74 24.76
CA GLN A 362 18.08 -9.73 23.97
C GLN A 362 18.72 -8.35 24.09
N VAL A 363 19.00 -7.91 25.31
CA VAL A 363 19.64 -6.59 25.55
C VAL A 363 21.04 -6.53 24.92
N ALA A 364 21.82 -7.59 25.05
CA ALA A 364 23.15 -7.65 24.43
C ALA A 364 23.10 -7.52 22.90
N MET A 365 22.10 -8.14 22.25
CA MET A 365 21.88 -7.99 20.82
C MET A 365 21.46 -6.56 20.44
N GLN A 366 20.56 -5.96 21.22
CA GLN A 366 20.12 -4.57 21.00
C GLN A 366 21.28 -3.58 21.14
N VAL A 367 22.12 -3.72 22.15
CA VAL A 367 23.36 -2.91 22.30
C VAL A 367 24.26 -3.07 21.08
N GLY A 368 24.48 -4.29 20.60
CA GLY A 368 25.26 -4.53 19.40
C GLY A 368 24.66 -3.87 18.15
N GLN A 369 23.34 -3.92 17.99
CA GLN A 369 22.63 -3.29 16.85
C GLN A 369 22.73 -1.76 16.91
N LEU A 370 22.68 -1.17 18.10
CA LEU A 370 22.87 0.27 18.28
C LEU A 370 24.27 0.72 17.82
N PHE A 371 25.30 -0.03 18.20
CA PHE A 371 26.68 0.25 17.75
C PHE A 371 26.86 0.08 16.25
N LEU A 372 26.23 -0.95 15.64
CA LEU A 372 26.23 -1.10 14.18
C LEU A 372 25.54 0.05 13.48
N SER A 373 24.44 0.55 14.03
CA SER A 373 23.73 1.71 13.50
C SER A 373 24.59 2.99 13.56
N ALA A 374 25.27 3.24 14.67
CA ALA A 374 26.18 4.36 14.80
C ALA A 374 27.34 4.26 13.78
N ALA A 375 27.93 3.09 13.62
CA ALA A 375 29.03 2.86 12.67
C ALA A 375 28.63 3.12 11.20
N GLN A 376 27.39 2.81 10.84
CA GLN A 376 26.86 3.06 9.49
C GLN A 376 26.72 4.55 9.13
N HIS A 377 26.78 5.43 10.12
CA HIS A 377 26.67 6.87 9.97
C HIS A 377 28.00 7.62 10.21
N ASP A 378 29.12 6.96 10.03
CA ASP A 378 30.48 7.52 10.18
C ASP A 378 30.84 8.00 11.60
N HIS A 379 30.12 7.50 12.62
CA HIS A 379 30.41 7.81 14.03
C HIS A 379 31.26 6.72 14.70
N THR A 380 32.16 6.12 13.92
CA THR A 380 32.97 5.00 14.40
C THR A 380 34.02 5.41 15.41
N ALA A 381 34.48 6.66 15.35
CA ALA A 381 35.48 7.19 16.27
C ALA A 381 34.95 7.29 17.71
N GLU A 382 33.71 7.71 17.89
CA GLU A 382 33.08 7.90 19.20
C GLU A 382 32.84 6.57 19.91
N GLY A 383 32.57 5.48 19.14
CA GLY A 383 32.37 4.14 19.71
C GLY A 383 33.67 3.38 20.07
N THR A 384 34.82 3.79 19.56
CA THR A 384 36.07 3.04 19.68
C THR A 384 36.45 2.67 21.10
N PRO A 385 36.42 3.58 22.10
CA PRO A 385 36.81 3.27 23.49
C PRO A 385 35.92 2.22 24.15
N LEU A 386 34.71 2.03 23.64
CA LEU A 386 33.69 1.15 24.23
C LEU A 386 33.62 -0.22 23.56
N ILE A 387 34.31 -0.41 22.42
CA ILE A 387 34.17 -1.60 21.59
C ILE A 387 34.47 -2.90 22.32
N GLU A 388 35.45 -2.91 23.19
CA GLU A 388 35.85 -4.08 23.98
C GLU A 388 34.75 -4.49 24.98
N ARG A 389 34.11 -3.52 25.63
CA ARG A 389 32.99 -3.76 26.55
C ARG A 389 31.80 -4.33 25.79
N VAL A 390 31.46 -3.71 24.66
CA VAL A 390 30.38 -4.22 23.76
C VAL A 390 30.67 -5.63 23.28
N MET A 391 31.90 -5.92 22.85
CA MET A 391 32.32 -7.25 22.42
C MET A 391 32.20 -8.29 23.53
N ARG A 392 32.39 -7.92 24.80
CA ARG A 392 32.20 -8.81 25.95
C ARG A 392 30.72 -9.15 26.15
N ILE A 393 29.84 -8.14 26.07
CA ILE A 393 28.40 -8.32 26.22
C ILE A 393 27.85 -9.20 25.09
N THR A 394 28.18 -8.89 23.85
CA THR A 394 27.65 -9.58 22.67
C THR A 394 28.16 -11.01 22.53
N ARG A 395 29.37 -11.33 22.97
CA ARG A 395 29.89 -12.72 23.03
C ARG A 395 29.04 -13.64 23.89
N ARG A 396 28.37 -13.13 24.91
CA ARG A 396 27.43 -13.92 25.74
C ARG A 396 26.12 -14.21 25.00
N ALA A 397 25.69 -13.28 24.15
CA ALA A 397 24.47 -13.42 23.34
C ALA A 397 24.68 -14.30 22.09
N ASP A 398 25.83 -14.15 21.44
CA ASP A 398 26.17 -14.85 20.21
C ASP A 398 27.16 -15.98 20.47
N ARG A 399 26.62 -17.17 20.69
CA ARG A 399 27.42 -18.41 20.94
C ARG A 399 28.35 -18.73 19.78
N THR A 400 28.05 -18.33 18.56
CA THR A 400 28.86 -18.58 17.37
C THR A 400 29.93 -17.52 17.15
N GLY A 401 29.84 -16.38 17.85
CA GLY A 401 30.69 -15.21 17.68
C GLY A 401 30.48 -14.44 16.39
N GLY A 402 29.45 -14.78 15.59
CA GLY A 402 29.17 -14.13 14.31
C GLY A 402 28.79 -12.66 14.45
N PHE A 403 27.88 -12.37 15.37
CA PHE A 403 27.45 -10.98 15.66
C PHE A 403 28.58 -10.12 16.23
N SER A 404 29.36 -10.67 17.15
CA SER A 404 30.56 -10.01 17.68
C SER A 404 31.59 -9.71 16.59
N LYS A 405 31.72 -10.59 15.59
CA LYS A 405 32.56 -10.37 14.40
C LYS A 405 32.05 -9.22 13.55
N GLN A 406 30.74 -9.09 13.33
CA GLN A 406 30.13 -7.98 12.57
C GLN A 406 30.41 -6.64 13.24
N ILE A 407 30.24 -6.54 14.56
CA ILE A 407 30.57 -5.31 15.30
C ILE A 407 32.05 -4.95 15.14
N ARG A 408 32.96 -5.93 15.28
CA ARG A 408 34.38 -5.71 15.07
C ARG A 408 34.71 -5.23 13.67
N MET A 409 34.07 -5.79 12.65
CA MET A 409 34.25 -5.35 11.24
C MET A 409 33.74 -3.93 11.01
N ALA A 410 32.59 -3.55 11.59
CA ALA A 410 32.03 -2.21 11.50
C ALA A 410 33.00 -1.13 12.07
N TYR A 411 33.77 -1.49 13.09
CA TYR A 411 34.76 -0.60 13.71
C TYR A 411 36.20 -0.87 13.30
N SER A 412 36.47 -1.81 12.39
CA SER A 412 37.86 -2.22 12.03
C SER A 412 38.67 -1.12 11.32
N GLY A 413 38.00 -0.15 10.68
CA GLY A 413 38.68 0.99 10.04
C GLY A 413 39.40 1.93 11.02
N ILE A 414 39.00 1.95 12.28
CA ILE A 414 39.53 2.89 13.30
C ILE A 414 40.93 2.50 13.76
N GLY A 415 41.24 1.19 13.81
CA GLY A 415 42.57 0.74 14.18
C GLY A 415 43.69 1.14 13.20
N GLN A 416 43.37 1.60 12.00
CA GLN A 416 44.32 2.15 11.03
C GLN A 416 44.51 3.67 11.15
N LEU A 417 43.54 4.38 11.75
CA LEU A 417 43.64 5.84 11.98
C LEU A 417 44.35 6.18 13.30
N MET A 418 44.55 5.22 14.19
CA MET A 418 45.24 5.39 15.46
C MET A 418 46.72 4.93 15.44
N ARG A 419 47.24 4.54 14.28
CA ARG A 419 48.68 4.33 14.01
C ARG A 419 49.22 5.50 13.20
#